data_38e8386ecd85e94da21d9548c692e9a9
#
_entry.id   38e8386ecd85e94da21d9548c692e9a9
#
_cell.length_a   1.000
_cell.length_b   1.000
_cell.length_c   1.000
_cell.angle_alpha   90.00
_cell.angle_beta   90.00
_cell.angle_gamma   90.00
#
_symmetry.space_group_name_H-M   'P 1'
#
loop_
_entity.id
_entity.type
_entity.pdbx_description
1 polymer ?
#
loop_
_entity_poly.entity_id
_entity_poly.type
_entity_poly.pdbx_seq_one_letter_code
_entity_poly.pdbx_strand_id
1 'polypeptide(L)'
;MADIELVDTSLRDGNQSLWGATGLTTAHILQIAPVMDRVGFRALDFTSSTHMGISVRTHKEDPWELIRLTHAAAPHTPLQFIGSGLRFISWEPVHPDLIRLAYDRLVVAGMSRFVVLDPMHDMEAVLRTARMLRRAGAREIIAALTYTISAVHTDDFYAGLAGQMAACPDIDRVYVKDPAGLLTPEAARTLIPAVRARLGEAVLALGDDDPPESGSLRRNTKPLELHSHCTIGLSPLTCLAAADLGVAALHTACGSLANGTSLPNAERVVANLRELGHTVDIDDRLLARVAGYFTDLALAESLPAGQPREYDASFLRHQVAGGVMTTTRRQLDELGLGDRFGAVMDEVSRVRAELGYPIMVTPFPQIVCGQALYNVLGNERYQHVSDQAIRYVLGRFGRPTAAVDPDVADRILSRPRARELTAEPPPASPAELRRRLPARISDEEFLLRATMPAGEVDAMLAAGPARRHYNPGLKPVLDLLAGLRERPGMSGLVIDKPGFRLELREGTRQ
;
A
#
# COMPACT_ATOMS: atom_id res chain seq x y z
N MET A 1 22.10 2.10 -22.39
CA MET A 1 22.33 1.08 -21.35
C MET A 1 22.27 1.78 -20.01
N ALA A 2 21.44 1.32 -19.09
CA ALA A 2 21.29 1.84 -17.74
C ALA A 2 21.44 0.70 -16.73
N ASP A 3 21.89 1.05 -15.53
CA ASP A 3 21.88 0.15 -14.38
C ASP A 3 20.52 0.29 -13.66
N ILE A 4 19.73 -0.78 -13.62
CA ILE A 4 18.36 -0.77 -13.13
C ILE A 4 18.28 -1.57 -11.84
N GLU A 5 17.88 -0.91 -10.76
CA GLU A 5 17.59 -1.54 -9.48
C GLU A 5 16.16 -2.13 -9.48
N LEU A 6 15.94 -3.17 -8.67
CA LEU A 6 14.60 -3.74 -8.46
C LEU A 6 14.17 -3.62 -6.99
N VAL A 7 12.93 -3.17 -6.78
CA VAL A 7 12.27 -3.21 -5.48
C VAL A 7 11.24 -4.35 -5.52
N ASP A 8 11.40 -5.33 -4.63
CA ASP A 8 10.39 -6.39 -4.49
C ASP A 8 9.19 -5.89 -3.71
N THR A 9 7.99 -6.16 -4.23
CA THR A 9 6.72 -5.77 -3.62
C THR A 9 5.85 -6.95 -3.20
N SER A 10 6.36 -8.17 -3.30
CA SER A 10 5.60 -9.40 -3.05
C SER A 10 5.00 -9.43 -1.64
N LEU A 11 5.80 -9.03 -0.62
CA LEU A 11 5.38 -9.10 0.78
C LEU A 11 4.27 -8.12 1.12
N ARG A 12 4.21 -6.97 0.46
CA ARG A 12 3.22 -5.92 0.75
C ARG A 12 2.19 -5.77 -0.38
N ASP A 13 2.57 -5.18 -1.54
CA ASP A 13 1.59 -4.80 -2.57
C ASP A 13 1.08 -6.01 -3.35
N GLY A 14 1.95 -6.98 -3.67
CA GLY A 14 1.54 -8.25 -4.28
C GLY A 14 0.54 -9.02 -3.42
N ASN A 15 0.86 -9.19 -2.13
CA ASN A 15 -0.02 -9.80 -1.14
C ASN A 15 -1.35 -9.02 -1.00
N GLN A 16 -1.29 -7.68 -0.97
CA GLN A 16 -2.50 -6.86 -0.89
C GLN A 16 -3.37 -6.99 -2.14
N SER A 17 -2.77 -6.96 -3.31
CA SER A 17 -3.47 -6.90 -4.58
C SER A 17 -4.10 -8.22 -5.01
N LEU A 18 -3.48 -9.35 -4.67
CA LEU A 18 -3.94 -10.68 -5.06
C LEU A 18 -4.53 -11.50 -3.90
N TRP A 19 -3.99 -11.33 -2.70
CA TRP A 19 -4.38 -12.12 -1.52
C TRP A 19 -5.06 -11.28 -0.42
N GLY A 20 -5.51 -10.07 -0.75
CA GLY A 20 -6.25 -9.18 0.17
C GLY A 20 -5.46 -8.77 1.41
N ALA A 21 -4.14 -8.80 1.35
CA ALA A 21 -3.19 -8.60 2.44
C ALA A 21 -3.26 -9.66 3.56
N THR A 22 -4.02 -10.74 3.37
CA THR A 22 -4.23 -11.80 4.38
C THR A 22 -3.49 -13.09 4.06
N GLY A 23 -2.82 -13.19 2.92
CA GLY A 23 -2.17 -14.44 2.48
C GLY A 23 -0.84 -14.74 3.17
N LEU A 24 -0.19 -13.76 3.80
CA LEU A 24 1.13 -13.91 4.42
C LEU A 24 1.08 -13.69 5.93
N THR A 25 1.38 -14.74 6.69
CA THR A 25 1.63 -14.69 8.13
C THR A 25 3.11 -14.45 8.42
N THR A 26 3.46 -14.18 9.68
CA THR A 26 4.85 -14.09 10.14
C THR A 26 5.66 -15.33 9.75
N ALA A 27 5.11 -16.53 9.93
CA ALA A 27 5.81 -17.78 9.61
C ALA A 27 6.12 -17.91 8.10
N HIS A 28 5.19 -17.48 7.22
CA HIS A 28 5.43 -17.48 5.77
C HIS A 28 6.56 -16.52 5.40
N ILE A 29 6.57 -15.31 5.95
CA ILE A 29 7.58 -14.30 5.65
C ILE A 29 8.96 -14.73 6.14
N LEU A 30 9.08 -15.23 7.37
CA LEU A 30 10.35 -15.63 7.95
C LEU A 30 11.01 -16.80 7.21
N GLN A 31 10.25 -17.65 6.55
CA GLN A 31 10.79 -18.76 5.78
C GLN A 31 11.51 -18.31 4.51
N ILE A 32 11.07 -17.20 3.89
CA ILE A 32 11.63 -16.74 2.62
C ILE A 32 12.53 -15.50 2.77
N ALA A 33 12.37 -14.71 3.82
CA ALA A 33 13.11 -13.46 4.03
C ALA A 33 14.64 -13.62 3.92
N PRO A 34 15.29 -14.69 4.48
CA PRO A 34 16.73 -14.88 4.34
C PRO A 34 17.20 -15.15 2.91
N VAL A 35 16.33 -15.63 2.04
CA VAL A 35 16.62 -15.81 0.63
C VAL A 35 16.47 -14.47 -0.10
N MET A 36 15.37 -13.76 0.15
CA MET A 36 15.10 -12.44 -0.43
C MET A 36 16.20 -11.43 -0.11
N ASP A 37 16.79 -11.50 1.09
CA ASP A 37 17.91 -10.65 1.54
C ASP A 37 19.17 -10.75 0.67
N ARG A 38 19.30 -11.82 -0.12
CA ARG A 38 20.48 -12.12 -0.94
C ARG A 38 20.24 -12.09 -2.44
N VAL A 39 19.00 -11.80 -2.87
CA VAL A 39 18.65 -11.75 -4.30
C VAL A 39 19.33 -10.60 -5.02
N GLY A 40 19.60 -9.49 -4.32
CA GLY A 40 20.09 -8.23 -4.90
C GLY A 40 19.00 -7.16 -5.03
N PHE A 41 17.84 -7.34 -4.40
CA PHE A 41 16.81 -6.30 -4.37
C PHE A 41 17.31 -5.03 -3.69
N ARG A 42 16.99 -3.87 -4.27
CA ARG A 42 17.25 -2.56 -3.68
C ARG A 42 16.56 -2.37 -2.34
N ALA A 43 15.33 -2.91 -2.24
CA ALA A 43 14.52 -2.91 -1.02
C ALA A 43 13.44 -3.97 -1.11
N LEU A 44 12.91 -4.38 0.05
CA LEU A 44 11.68 -5.14 0.17
C LEU A 44 10.56 -4.18 0.57
N ASP A 45 9.57 -3.96 -0.30
CA ASP A 45 8.33 -3.27 0.06
C ASP A 45 7.53 -4.20 0.97
N PHE A 46 7.71 -3.98 2.28
CA PHE A 46 7.44 -5.00 3.29
C PHE A 46 6.09 -4.85 3.96
N THR A 47 5.75 -3.64 4.41
CA THR A 47 4.52 -3.45 5.18
C THR A 47 3.94 -2.03 5.05
N SER A 48 2.75 -1.86 5.56
CA SER A 48 2.02 -0.59 5.61
C SER A 48 1.09 -0.57 6.83
N SER A 49 0.50 0.58 7.11
CA SER A 49 -0.56 0.70 8.12
C SER A 49 -1.69 -0.32 7.93
N THR A 50 -2.08 -0.60 6.68
CA THR A 50 -3.11 -1.62 6.35
C THR A 50 -2.66 -3.01 6.77
N HIS A 51 -1.42 -3.40 6.44
CA HIS A 51 -0.88 -4.72 6.80
C HIS A 51 -0.73 -4.88 8.31
N MET A 52 -0.29 -3.83 9.01
CA MET A 52 -0.23 -3.85 10.48
C MET A 52 -1.63 -4.10 11.08
N GLY A 53 -2.66 -3.44 10.56
CA GLY A 53 -4.04 -3.67 10.98
C GLY A 53 -4.54 -5.08 10.69
N ILE A 54 -4.16 -5.66 9.55
CA ILE A 54 -4.50 -7.05 9.18
C ILE A 54 -3.78 -8.06 10.08
N SER A 55 -2.50 -7.86 10.39
CA SER A 55 -1.77 -8.71 11.34
C SER A 55 -2.52 -8.83 12.66
N VAL A 56 -2.98 -7.70 13.22
CA VAL A 56 -3.75 -7.69 14.47
C VAL A 56 -5.14 -8.32 14.28
N ARG A 57 -5.89 -7.86 13.29
CA ARG A 57 -7.31 -8.18 13.14
C ARG A 57 -7.53 -9.60 12.65
N THR A 58 -6.75 -10.06 11.66
CA THR A 58 -6.96 -11.32 10.96
C THR A 58 -6.05 -12.42 11.50
N HIS A 59 -4.74 -12.16 11.55
CA HIS A 59 -3.77 -13.17 11.95
C HIS A 59 -3.62 -13.30 13.46
N LYS A 60 -4.06 -12.29 14.24
CA LYS A 60 -3.81 -12.20 15.69
C LYS A 60 -2.33 -12.23 16.01
N GLU A 61 -1.51 -11.59 15.18
CA GLU A 61 -0.06 -11.50 15.30
C GLU A 61 0.34 -10.04 15.58
N ASP A 62 1.34 -9.85 16.45
CA ASP A 62 1.90 -8.52 16.75
C ASP A 62 2.70 -8.00 15.53
N PRO A 63 2.25 -6.90 14.87
CA PRO A 63 2.95 -6.34 13.72
C PRO A 63 4.34 -5.80 14.05
N TRP A 64 4.58 -5.41 15.29
CA TRP A 64 5.89 -4.93 15.73
C TRP A 64 6.87 -6.08 15.89
N GLU A 65 6.43 -7.23 16.42
CA GLU A 65 7.21 -8.46 16.45
C GLU A 65 7.56 -8.91 15.04
N LEU A 66 6.60 -8.91 14.11
CA LEU A 66 6.80 -9.25 12.70
C LEU A 66 7.91 -8.39 12.07
N ILE A 67 7.89 -7.06 12.27
CA ILE A 67 8.92 -6.17 11.73
C ILE A 67 10.30 -6.54 12.28
N ARG A 68 10.44 -6.69 13.61
CA ARG A 68 11.71 -7.04 14.25
C ARG A 68 12.26 -8.38 13.78
N LEU A 69 11.41 -9.39 13.68
CA LEU A 69 11.80 -10.72 13.23
C LEU A 69 12.22 -10.72 11.75
N THR A 70 11.50 -9.99 10.89
CA THR A 70 11.85 -9.90 9.48
C THR A 70 13.13 -9.12 9.28
N HIS A 71 13.35 -8.02 10.00
CA HIS A 71 14.61 -7.29 9.97
C HIS A 71 15.79 -8.16 10.39
N ALA A 72 15.61 -8.99 11.42
CA ALA A 72 16.64 -9.93 11.85
C ALA A 72 16.91 -11.05 10.81
N ALA A 73 15.89 -11.45 10.05
CA ALA A 73 16.00 -12.49 9.02
C ALA A 73 16.52 -11.96 7.66
N ALA A 74 16.36 -10.65 7.41
CA ALA A 74 16.82 -9.95 6.20
C ALA A 74 17.57 -8.66 6.60
N PRO A 75 18.79 -8.78 7.16
CA PRO A 75 19.50 -7.63 7.75
C PRO A 75 20.19 -6.71 6.72
N HIS A 76 20.40 -7.16 5.48
CA HIS A 76 21.14 -6.42 4.47
C HIS A 76 20.22 -5.60 3.55
N THR A 77 19.07 -6.15 3.19
CA THR A 77 18.12 -5.50 2.29
C THR A 77 17.18 -4.57 3.07
N PRO A 78 17.11 -3.27 2.72
CA PRO A 78 16.24 -2.32 3.40
C PRO A 78 14.77 -2.76 3.40
N LEU A 79 14.13 -2.79 4.57
CA LEU A 79 12.69 -2.97 4.69
C LEU A 79 11.98 -1.63 4.47
N GLN A 80 11.02 -1.62 3.54
CA GLN A 80 10.26 -0.44 3.16
C GLN A 80 8.88 -0.43 3.82
N PHE A 81 8.53 0.71 4.41
CA PHE A 81 7.19 1.04 4.90
C PHE A 81 6.53 2.08 3.99
N ILE A 82 5.27 1.89 3.63
CA ILE A 82 4.47 2.91 2.95
C ILE A 82 3.40 3.46 3.90
N GLY A 83 3.35 4.79 4.00
CA GLY A 83 2.41 5.47 4.88
C GLY A 83 2.12 6.90 4.45
N SER A 84 1.24 7.56 5.18
CA SER A 84 0.89 8.98 5.02
C SER A 84 1.13 9.74 6.32
N GLY A 85 1.26 11.06 6.22
CA GLY A 85 1.41 11.94 7.39
C GLY A 85 0.12 12.22 8.18
N LEU A 86 -1.00 11.61 7.80
CA LEU A 86 -2.32 11.91 8.36
C LEU A 86 -2.95 10.74 9.13
N ARG A 87 -2.50 9.51 8.90
CA ARG A 87 -3.16 8.29 9.38
C ARG A 87 -2.16 7.22 9.79
N PHE A 88 -2.58 6.41 10.75
CA PHE A 88 -1.84 5.24 11.16
C PHE A 88 -2.82 4.13 11.52
N ILE A 89 -2.75 3.00 10.82
CA ILE A 89 -3.62 1.80 10.91
C ILE A 89 -5.08 2.08 10.57
N SER A 90 -5.72 3.05 11.21
CA SER A 90 -7.09 3.47 10.88
C SER A 90 -7.15 4.36 9.63
N TRP A 91 -8.34 4.48 9.04
CA TRP A 91 -8.58 5.40 7.92
C TRP A 91 -8.95 6.81 8.38
N GLU A 92 -9.18 7.01 9.67
CA GLU A 92 -9.44 8.32 10.26
C GLU A 92 -8.14 9.09 10.48
N PRO A 93 -8.15 10.42 10.33
CA PRO A 93 -7.02 11.25 10.70
C PRO A 93 -6.68 11.10 12.19
N VAL A 94 -5.40 11.06 12.50
CA VAL A 94 -4.91 11.01 13.90
C VAL A 94 -4.07 12.23 14.23
N HIS A 95 -3.86 12.48 15.51
CA HIS A 95 -3.03 13.62 15.95
C HIS A 95 -1.59 13.49 15.40
N PRO A 96 -0.97 14.58 14.92
CA PRO A 96 0.38 14.53 14.33
C PRO A 96 1.45 13.90 15.24
N ASP A 97 1.36 14.12 16.56
CA ASP A 97 2.29 13.50 17.51
C ASP A 97 2.12 11.98 17.62
N LEU A 98 0.93 11.43 17.30
CA LEU A 98 0.75 9.98 17.21
C LEU A 98 1.46 9.42 15.99
N ILE A 99 1.39 10.12 14.85
CA ILE A 99 2.15 9.77 13.63
C ILE A 99 3.66 9.80 13.91
N ARG A 100 4.14 10.87 14.59
CA ARG A 100 5.56 10.97 14.96
C ARG A 100 5.99 9.76 15.80
N LEU A 101 5.24 9.45 16.86
CA LEU A 101 5.54 8.28 17.68
C LEU A 101 5.51 6.97 16.89
N ALA A 102 4.57 6.80 15.95
CA ALA A 102 4.52 5.63 15.10
C ALA A 102 5.77 5.50 14.23
N TYR A 103 6.24 6.58 13.61
CA TYR A 103 7.46 6.57 12.80
C TYR A 103 8.71 6.32 13.65
N ASP A 104 8.81 6.93 14.86
CA ASP A 104 9.90 6.64 15.79
C ASP A 104 9.95 5.13 16.13
N ARG A 105 8.81 4.51 16.38
CA ARG A 105 8.74 3.06 16.69
C ARG A 105 9.02 2.18 15.48
N LEU A 106 8.57 2.56 14.27
CA LEU A 106 8.88 1.82 13.05
C LEU A 106 10.40 1.79 12.76
N VAL A 107 11.08 2.92 12.92
CA VAL A 107 12.54 2.98 12.75
C VAL A 107 13.24 2.12 13.80
N VAL A 108 12.85 2.22 15.07
CA VAL A 108 13.41 1.38 16.15
C VAL A 108 13.18 -0.10 15.93
N ALA A 109 12.04 -0.48 15.32
CA ALA A 109 11.73 -1.87 15.00
C ALA A 109 12.53 -2.43 13.81
N GLY A 110 13.24 -1.58 13.03
CA GLY A 110 14.10 -1.99 11.93
C GLY A 110 13.68 -1.50 10.54
N MET A 111 12.62 -0.69 10.44
CA MET A 111 12.28 -0.07 9.16
C MET A 111 13.29 1.02 8.82
N SER A 112 13.84 0.97 7.62
CA SER A 112 14.91 1.90 7.22
C SER A 112 14.56 2.74 6.00
N ARG A 113 13.62 2.30 5.17
CA ARG A 113 13.15 2.95 3.96
C ARG A 113 11.66 3.27 4.07
N PHE A 114 11.28 4.50 3.73
CA PHE A 114 9.91 4.99 3.91
C PHE A 114 9.39 5.64 2.64
N VAL A 115 8.20 5.23 2.22
CA VAL A 115 7.44 5.89 1.16
C VAL A 115 6.41 6.80 1.78
N VAL A 116 6.50 8.09 1.48
CA VAL A 116 5.48 9.09 1.83
C VAL A 116 4.50 9.20 0.67
N LEU A 117 3.30 8.69 0.90
CA LEU A 117 2.22 8.75 -0.08
C LEU A 117 1.11 9.66 0.44
N ASP A 118 0.85 10.76 -0.26
CA ASP A 118 -0.33 11.58 -0.08
C ASP A 118 -1.20 11.50 -1.33
N PRO A 119 -2.40 10.90 -1.25
CA PRO A 119 -3.25 10.73 -2.43
C PRO A 119 -3.92 12.02 -2.90
N MET A 120 -3.77 13.13 -2.16
CA MET A 120 -4.25 14.46 -2.57
C MET A 120 -3.13 15.33 -3.14
N HIS A 121 -1.88 14.83 -3.12
CA HIS A 121 -0.68 15.60 -3.47
C HIS A 121 -0.55 16.92 -2.66
N ASP A 122 -0.96 16.88 -1.40
CA ASP A 122 -0.70 17.99 -0.47
C ASP A 122 0.80 18.03 -0.15
N MET A 123 1.53 18.86 -0.89
CA MET A 123 2.99 18.94 -0.78
C MET A 123 3.43 19.44 0.59
N GLU A 124 2.66 20.29 1.25
CA GLU A 124 2.98 20.70 2.62
C GLU A 124 2.97 19.51 3.58
N ALA A 125 1.95 18.65 3.47
CA ALA A 125 1.85 17.41 4.25
C ALA A 125 2.98 16.43 3.92
N VAL A 126 3.32 16.26 2.63
CA VAL A 126 4.42 15.38 2.18
C VAL A 126 5.76 15.86 2.75
N LEU A 127 6.10 17.15 2.59
CA LEU A 127 7.36 17.72 3.06
C LEU A 127 7.47 17.72 4.59
N ARG A 128 6.36 17.98 5.29
CA ARG A 128 6.30 17.86 6.75
C ARG A 128 6.56 16.44 7.21
N THR A 129 5.97 15.45 6.54
CA THR A 129 6.14 14.03 6.84
C THR A 129 7.57 13.56 6.56
N ALA A 130 8.19 13.99 5.47
CA ALA A 130 9.59 13.68 5.17
C ALA A 130 10.52 14.18 6.28
N ARG A 131 10.35 15.44 6.73
CA ARG A 131 11.11 16.00 7.85
C ARG A 131 10.91 15.21 9.15
N MET A 132 9.68 14.75 9.42
CA MET A 132 9.35 13.93 10.59
C MET A 132 10.08 12.59 10.54
N LEU A 133 10.07 11.91 9.40
CA LEU A 133 10.77 10.64 9.16
C LEU A 133 12.30 10.80 9.29
N ARG A 134 12.86 11.86 8.73
CA ARG A 134 14.30 12.16 8.85
C ARG A 134 14.72 12.33 10.32
N ARG A 135 13.92 13.03 11.11
CA ARG A 135 14.13 13.20 12.57
C ARG A 135 13.98 11.89 13.34
N ALA A 136 13.11 10.99 12.90
CA ALA A 136 12.97 9.65 13.48
C ALA A 136 14.15 8.73 13.16
N GLY A 137 15.04 9.09 12.21
CA GLY A 137 16.22 8.33 11.83
C GLY A 137 16.02 7.44 10.58
N ALA A 138 15.00 7.72 9.76
CA ALA A 138 14.83 7.04 8.47
C ALA A 138 16.08 7.25 7.58
N ARG A 139 16.58 6.13 7.01
CA ARG A 139 17.78 6.16 6.16
C ARG A 139 17.47 6.65 4.75
N GLU A 140 16.34 6.23 4.20
CA GLU A 140 15.91 6.62 2.85
C GLU A 140 14.43 6.97 2.84
N ILE A 141 14.08 8.12 2.28
CA ILE A 141 12.73 8.66 2.21
C ILE A 141 12.38 8.90 0.75
N ILE A 142 11.31 8.27 0.31
CA ILE A 142 10.81 8.33 -1.07
C ILE A 142 9.47 9.07 -1.07
N ALA A 143 9.33 10.10 -1.91
CA ALA A 143 8.07 10.78 -2.11
C ALA A 143 7.32 10.22 -3.33
N ALA A 144 6.03 9.98 -3.18
CA ALA A 144 5.19 9.40 -4.22
C ALA A 144 4.49 10.46 -5.07
N LEU A 145 4.64 10.37 -6.39
CA LEU A 145 3.79 10.99 -7.39
C LEU A 145 2.72 9.96 -7.79
N THR A 146 1.55 10.04 -7.19
CA THR A 146 0.48 9.07 -7.47
C THR A 146 -0.19 9.41 -8.79
N TYR A 147 0.02 8.55 -9.78
CA TYR A 147 -0.43 8.78 -11.16
C TYR A 147 -1.93 8.51 -11.33
N THR A 148 -2.57 9.40 -12.05
CA THR A 148 -3.96 9.28 -12.51
C THR A 148 -4.16 10.13 -13.76
N ILE A 149 -5.24 9.89 -14.49
CA ILE A 149 -5.57 10.61 -15.72
C ILE A 149 -6.77 11.54 -15.45
N SER A 150 -6.61 12.84 -15.71
CA SER A 150 -7.69 13.81 -15.70
C SER A 150 -7.27 15.11 -16.39
N ALA A 151 -8.21 16.06 -16.53
CA ALA A 151 -7.92 17.37 -17.09
C ALA A 151 -6.92 18.20 -16.28
N VAL A 152 -6.72 17.88 -14.99
CA VAL A 152 -5.81 18.63 -14.10
C VAL A 152 -4.50 17.90 -13.85
N HIS A 153 -4.46 16.58 -14.01
CA HIS A 153 -3.27 15.76 -13.79
C HIS A 153 -2.46 15.62 -15.09
N THR A 154 -1.80 16.69 -15.48
CA THR A 154 -0.95 16.78 -16.68
C THR A 154 0.51 16.46 -16.35
N ASP A 155 1.34 16.28 -17.38
CA ASP A 155 2.79 16.10 -17.19
C ASP A 155 3.41 17.30 -16.48
N ASP A 156 2.98 18.53 -16.79
CA ASP A 156 3.42 19.76 -16.12
C ASP A 156 3.03 19.79 -14.64
N PHE A 157 1.84 19.30 -14.31
CA PHE A 157 1.40 19.17 -12.92
C PHE A 157 2.36 18.24 -12.15
N TYR A 158 2.65 17.06 -12.68
CA TYR A 158 3.58 16.11 -12.03
C TYR A 158 5.00 16.64 -11.98
N ALA A 159 5.46 17.28 -13.04
CA ALA A 159 6.77 17.94 -13.07
C ALA A 159 6.89 19.06 -12.02
N GLY A 160 5.82 19.84 -11.83
CA GLY A 160 5.76 20.87 -10.79
C GLY A 160 5.89 20.29 -9.37
N LEU A 161 5.20 19.17 -9.08
CA LEU A 161 5.33 18.44 -7.81
C LEU A 161 6.75 17.86 -7.64
N ALA A 162 7.30 17.26 -8.69
CA ALA A 162 8.67 16.72 -8.68
C ALA A 162 9.71 17.79 -8.34
N GLY A 163 9.55 19.02 -8.86
CA GLY A 163 10.41 20.15 -8.52
C GLY A 163 10.35 20.52 -7.03
N GLN A 164 9.16 20.51 -6.42
CA GLN A 164 9.03 20.75 -4.98
C GLN A 164 9.66 19.63 -4.14
N MET A 165 9.51 18.37 -4.57
CA MET A 165 10.16 17.21 -3.92
C MET A 165 11.68 17.27 -4.08
N ALA A 166 12.18 17.72 -5.25
CA ALA A 166 13.60 17.86 -5.51
C ALA A 166 14.25 18.90 -4.58
N ALA A 167 13.54 19.98 -4.29
CA ALA A 167 13.98 21.05 -3.41
C ALA A 167 14.08 20.64 -1.93
N CYS A 168 13.43 19.56 -1.51
CA CYS A 168 13.42 19.12 -0.12
C CYS A 168 14.64 18.23 0.19
N PRO A 169 15.55 18.63 1.10
CA PRO A 169 16.75 17.84 1.44
C PRO A 169 16.42 16.52 2.14
N ASP A 170 15.25 16.42 2.77
CA ASP A 170 14.83 15.23 3.51
C ASP A 170 14.27 14.12 2.59
N ILE A 171 13.99 14.41 1.31
CA ILE A 171 13.56 13.42 0.33
C ILE A 171 14.79 12.94 -0.45
N ASP A 172 15.01 11.63 -0.49
CA ASP A 172 16.15 11.03 -1.19
C ASP A 172 15.80 10.62 -2.63
N ARG A 173 14.60 10.11 -2.85
CA ARG A 173 14.14 9.58 -4.14
C ARG A 173 12.67 9.99 -4.38
N VAL A 174 12.27 9.95 -5.63
CA VAL A 174 10.86 10.14 -6.03
C VAL A 174 10.42 8.93 -6.81
N TYR A 175 9.17 8.51 -6.68
CA TYR A 175 8.65 7.47 -7.54
C TYR A 175 7.26 7.81 -8.11
N VAL A 176 7.05 7.45 -9.37
CA VAL A 176 5.73 7.46 -9.99
C VAL A 176 5.02 6.20 -9.51
N LYS A 177 3.93 6.40 -8.77
CA LYS A 177 3.05 5.31 -8.33
C LYS A 177 1.79 5.29 -9.18
N ASP A 178 1.66 4.26 -9.99
CA ASP A 178 0.49 3.99 -10.83
C ASP A 178 -0.30 2.79 -10.27
N PRO A 179 -1.16 3.01 -9.27
CA PRO A 179 -1.85 1.94 -8.56
C PRO A 179 -3.00 1.31 -9.35
N ALA A 180 -3.46 1.97 -10.40
CA ALA A 180 -4.51 1.47 -11.28
C ALA A 180 -3.97 0.91 -12.62
N GLY A 181 -2.65 1.02 -12.85
CA GLY A 181 -2.00 0.56 -14.07
C GLY A 181 -2.35 1.38 -15.31
N LEU A 182 -2.59 2.68 -15.15
CA LEU A 182 -3.06 3.58 -16.21
C LEU A 182 -1.92 4.14 -17.07
N LEU A 183 -0.69 4.10 -16.59
CA LEU A 183 0.46 4.65 -17.27
C LEU A 183 0.84 3.74 -18.46
N THR A 184 0.49 4.18 -19.65
CA THR A 184 0.87 3.48 -20.89
C THR A 184 2.33 3.75 -21.23
N PRO A 185 3.00 2.90 -22.06
CA PRO A 185 4.35 3.17 -22.55
C PRO A 185 4.46 4.51 -23.29
N GLU A 186 3.39 4.93 -23.98
CA GLU A 186 3.32 6.20 -24.71
C GLU A 186 3.27 7.39 -23.72
N ALA A 187 2.38 7.35 -22.73
CA ALA A 187 2.30 8.38 -21.69
C ALA A 187 3.60 8.47 -20.87
N ALA A 188 4.28 7.35 -20.63
CA ALA A 188 5.56 7.33 -19.95
C ALA A 188 6.65 8.12 -20.72
N ARG A 189 6.61 8.13 -22.07
CA ARG A 189 7.57 8.87 -22.90
C ARG A 189 7.48 10.39 -22.76
N THR A 190 6.38 10.92 -22.31
CA THR A 190 6.21 12.35 -22.02
C THR A 190 6.37 12.68 -20.55
N LEU A 191 5.72 11.90 -19.68
CA LEU A 191 5.73 12.11 -18.22
C LEU A 191 7.13 11.93 -17.61
N ILE A 192 7.81 10.82 -17.89
CA ILE A 192 9.09 10.50 -17.25
C ILE A 192 10.17 11.55 -17.56
N PRO A 193 10.39 11.98 -18.80
CA PRO A 193 11.33 13.07 -19.11
C PRO A 193 10.95 14.39 -18.42
N ALA A 194 9.67 14.77 -18.38
CA ALA A 194 9.21 15.99 -17.73
C ALA A 194 9.50 15.98 -16.22
N VAL A 195 9.20 14.86 -15.54
CA VAL A 195 9.50 14.67 -14.10
C VAL A 195 11.02 14.68 -13.86
N ARG A 196 11.79 13.93 -14.65
CA ARG A 196 13.26 13.82 -14.49
C ARG A 196 13.96 15.15 -14.71
N ALA A 197 13.48 15.99 -15.63
CA ALA A 197 14.05 17.33 -15.84
C ALA A 197 13.99 18.14 -14.55
N ARG A 198 12.90 18.08 -13.80
CA ARG A 198 12.74 18.78 -12.53
C ARG A 198 13.54 18.15 -11.38
N LEU A 199 13.74 16.84 -11.38
CA LEU A 199 14.56 16.15 -10.39
C LEU A 199 16.06 16.42 -10.58
N GLY A 200 16.49 16.81 -11.80
CA GLY A 200 17.86 17.15 -12.15
C GLY A 200 18.18 18.64 -12.11
N GLU A 201 17.23 19.52 -11.88
CA GLU A 201 17.46 20.96 -11.72
C GLU A 201 18.30 21.21 -10.46
N ALA A 202 19.36 21.99 -10.60
CA ALA A 202 20.21 22.40 -9.49
C ALA A 202 19.38 23.27 -8.54
N VAL A 203 19.15 22.78 -7.34
CA VAL A 203 18.57 23.59 -6.26
C VAL A 203 19.68 24.51 -5.78
N LEU A 204 19.56 25.79 -6.10
CA LEU A 204 20.26 26.83 -5.36
C LEU A 204 19.74 26.77 -3.93
N ALA A 205 20.53 26.26 -3.01
CA ALA A 205 20.20 26.28 -1.59
C ALA A 205 19.95 27.75 -1.18
N LEU A 206 18.70 28.08 -0.95
CA LEU A 206 18.32 29.30 -0.29
C LEU A 206 18.62 29.14 1.20
N GLY A 207 19.73 29.71 1.65
CA GLY A 207 19.97 29.95 3.06
C GLY A 207 21.04 29.07 3.72
N ASP A 208 22.29 29.44 3.54
CA ASP A 208 23.31 29.50 4.58
C ASP A 208 24.29 30.60 4.13
N ASP A 209 24.55 31.55 5.06
CA ASP A 209 25.32 32.78 4.82
C ASP A 209 26.83 32.57 4.59
N ASP A 210 27.26 31.41 4.13
CA ASP A 210 28.67 31.17 3.75
C ASP A 210 28.81 31.08 2.21
N PRO A 211 29.65 31.89 1.59
CA PRO A 211 29.94 31.81 0.18
C PRO A 211 30.63 30.48 -0.16
N PRO A 212 30.16 29.73 -1.18
CA PRO A 212 30.78 28.48 -1.57
C PRO A 212 32.22 28.76 -2.08
N GLU A 213 33.23 28.30 -1.36
CA GLU A 213 34.55 28.13 -1.90
C GLU A 213 34.48 27.09 -3.02
N SER A 214 34.86 27.56 -4.22
CA SER A 214 34.98 26.79 -5.47
C SER A 214 33.72 26.11 -6.03
N GLY A 215 33.16 26.71 -7.06
CA GLY A 215 32.17 26.36 -8.07
C GLY A 215 31.85 24.90 -8.43
N SER A 216 31.55 24.04 -7.51
CA SER A 216 30.91 22.77 -7.81
C SER A 216 29.40 22.86 -7.48
N LEU A 217 28.61 23.22 -8.47
CA LEU A 217 27.17 22.97 -8.47
C LEU A 217 26.95 21.46 -8.23
N ARG A 218 26.67 21.06 -6.99
CA ARG A 218 26.21 19.70 -6.72
C ARG A 218 24.85 19.60 -7.35
N ARG A 219 24.80 19.01 -8.54
CA ARG A 219 23.53 18.55 -9.13
C ARG A 219 22.99 17.46 -8.22
N ASN A 220 22.09 17.81 -7.33
CA ASN A 220 21.42 16.84 -6.46
C ASN A 220 20.28 16.17 -7.24
N THR A 221 20.65 15.34 -8.22
CA THR A 221 19.70 14.57 -9.03
C THR A 221 19.12 13.47 -8.16
N LYS A 222 17.82 13.60 -7.81
CA LYS A 222 17.13 12.54 -7.09
C LYS A 222 16.74 11.43 -8.06
N PRO A 223 17.05 10.15 -7.77
CA PRO A 223 16.65 9.04 -8.61
C PRO A 223 15.12 8.93 -8.70
N LEU A 224 14.62 8.59 -9.89
CA LEU A 224 13.21 8.29 -10.13
C LEU A 224 12.99 6.78 -10.16
N GLU A 225 11.93 6.32 -9.51
CA GLU A 225 11.47 4.93 -9.52
C GLU A 225 10.10 4.82 -10.19
N LEU A 226 9.74 3.64 -10.69
CA LEU A 226 8.42 3.36 -11.23
C LEU A 226 7.77 2.17 -10.52
N HIS A 227 6.53 2.39 -10.09
CA HIS A 227 5.64 1.40 -9.53
C HIS A 227 4.33 1.43 -10.32
N SER A 228 4.08 0.46 -11.17
CA SER A 228 2.88 0.40 -12.02
C SER A 228 2.24 -0.99 -11.96
N HIS A 229 0.94 -1.03 -11.68
CA HIS A 229 0.16 -2.27 -11.60
C HIS A 229 -0.19 -2.82 -12.99
N CYS A 230 -0.33 -4.12 -13.10
CA CYS A 230 -0.68 -4.81 -14.35
C CYS A 230 -2.17 -4.80 -14.70
N THR A 231 -2.97 -3.96 -14.05
CA THR A 231 -4.44 -3.99 -14.13
C THR A 231 -4.98 -3.90 -15.56
N ILE A 232 -4.35 -3.07 -16.41
CA ILE A 232 -4.75 -2.92 -17.82
C ILE A 232 -3.84 -3.69 -18.81
N GLY A 233 -2.90 -4.50 -18.31
CA GLY A 233 -2.04 -5.35 -19.13
C GLY A 233 -0.79 -4.68 -19.70
N LEU A 234 -0.58 -3.37 -19.53
CA LEU A 234 0.53 -2.64 -20.16
C LEU A 234 1.76 -2.41 -19.28
N SER A 235 1.65 -2.57 -17.97
CA SER A 235 2.72 -2.25 -17.02
C SER A 235 4.06 -2.95 -17.33
N PRO A 236 4.13 -4.22 -17.77
CA PRO A 236 5.40 -4.83 -18.15
C PRO A 236 6.12 -4.05 -19.27
N LEU A 237 5.38 -3.59 -20.28
CA LEU A 237 5.93 -2.79 -21.37
C LEU A 237 6.28 -1.36 -20.92
N THR A 238 5.46 -0.79 -20.04
CA THR A 238 5.71 0.52 -19.43
C THR A 238 7.00 0.52 -18.62
N CYS A 239 7.28 -0.56 -17.87
CA CYS A 239 8.53 -0.73 -17.12
C CYS A 239 9.75 -0.74 -18.04
N LEU A 240 9.70 -1.46 -19.16
CA LEU A 240 10.80 -1.48 -20.13
C LEU A 240 11.02 -0.10 -20.76
N ALA A 241 9.93 0.57 -21.19
CA ALA A 241 10.02 1.93 -21.69
C ALA A 241 10.60 2.91 -20.65
N ALA A 242 10.22 2.76 -19.37
CA ALA A 242 10.74 3.59 -18.29
C ALA A 242 12.24 3.40 -18.04
N ALA A 243 12.75 2.17 -18.17
CA ALA A 243 14.17 1.87 -18.09
C ALA A 243 14.97 2.62 -19.18
N ASP A 244 14.50 2.60 -20.43
CA ASP A 244 15.08 3.36 -21.53
C ASP A 244 15.06 4.87 -21.29
N LEU A 245 14.05 5.36 -20.57
CA LEU A 245 13.89 6.77 -20.20
C LEU A 245 14.70 7.16 -18.94
N GLY A 246 15.47 6.23 -18.36
CA GLY A 246 16.40 6.46 -17.28
C GLY A 246 15.75 6.50 -15.89
N VAL A 247 14.69 5.74 -15.68
CA VAL A 247 14.21 5.38 -14.34
C VAL A 247 15.26 4.51 -13.67
N ALA A 248 15.57 4.79 -12.40
CA ALA A 248 16.64 4.13 -11.68
C ALA A 248 16.21 2.79 -11.05
N ALA A 249 14.93 2.67 -10.68
CA ALA A 249 14.42 1.45 -10.08
C ALA A 249 13.00 1.12 -10.55
N LEU A 250 12.72 -0.18 -10.70
CA LEU A 250 11.43 -0.72 -11.04
C LEU A 250 10.88 -1.56 -9.89
N HIS A 251 9.57 -1.41 -9.63
CA HIS A 251 8.88 -2.19 -8.63
C HIS A 251 8.24 -3.43 -9.29
N THR A 252 8.54 -4.60 -8.74
CA THR A 252 8.13 -5.89 -9.29
C THR A 252 7.63 -6.83 -8.19
N ALA A 253 6.98 -7.92 -8.56
CA ALA A 253 6.59 -8.98 -7.64
C ALA A 253 7.00 -10.35 -8.19
N CYS A 254 7.12 -11.35 -7.31
CA CYS A 254 7.65 -12.67 -7.64
C CYS A 254 6.56 -13.75 -7.71
N GLY A 255 6.73 -14.70 -8.62
CA GLY A 255 5.90 -15.90 -8.71
C GLY A 255 4.41 -15.61 -8.79
N SER A 256 3.61 -16.31 -7.98
CA SER A 256 2.14 -16.17 -7.94
C SER A 256 1.64 -14.80 -7.46
N LEU A 257 2.49 -13.98 -6.86
CA LEU A 257 2.16 -12.62 -6.40
C LEU A 257 2.33 -11.54 -7.47
N ALA A 258 2.78 -11.91 -8.68
CA ALA A 258 2.96 -11.02 -9.81
C ALA A 258 1.77 -11.02 -10.78
N ASN A 259 1.67 -10.00 -11.61
CA ASN A 259 0.64 -9.85 -12.65
C ASN A 259 -0.79 -9.62 -12.11
N GLY A 260 -1.79 -9.73 -12.97
CA GLY A 260 -3.19 -9.51 -12.61
C GLY A 260 -3.45 -8.09 -12.16
N THR A 261 -3.82 -7.92 -10.89
CA THR A 261 -3.96 -6.61 -10.23
C THR A 261 -2.70 -6.18 -9.46
N SER A 262 -1.64 -6.98 -9.50
CA SER A 262 -0.35 -6.73 -8.87
C SER A 262 0.66 -6.11 -9.84
N LEU A 263 1.93 -6.15 -9.50
CA LEU A 263 3.05 -5.59 -10.24
C LEU A 263 3.58 -6.60 -11.29
N PRO A 264 4.40 -6.14 -12.24
CA PRO A 264 5.06 -7.02 -13.20
C PRO A 264 5.88 -8.12 -12.54
N ASN A 265 5.93 -9.27 -13.21
CA ASN A 265 6.71 -10.41 -12.76
C ASN A 265 8.22 -10.10 -12.82
N ALA A 266 8.90 -10.21 -11.66
CA ALA A 266 10.31 -9.86 -11.51
C ALA A 266 11.20 -10.66 -12.45
N GLU A 267 11.00 -11.97 -12.56
CA GLU A 267 11.80 -12.88 -13.38
C GLU A 267 11.74 -12.49 -14.87
N ARG A 268 10.56 -12.06 -15.32
CA ARG A 268 10.37 -11.61 -16.73
C ARG A 268 10.94 -10.22 -16.96
N VAL A 269 10.77 -9.31 -16.02
CA VAL A 269 11.33 -7.96 -16.11
C VAL A 269 12.86 -8.02 -16.17
N VAL A 270 13.51 -8.81 -15.30
CA VAL A 270 14.97 -9.00 -15.30
C VAL A 270 15.45 -9.55 -16.63
N ALA A 271 14.84 -10.63 -17.13
CA ALA A 271 15.22 -11.25 -18.39
C ALA A 271 15.09 -10.27 -19.56
N ASN A 272 13.98 -9.54 -19.64
CA ASN A 272 13.73 -8.58 -20.71
C ASN A 272 14.70 -7.38 -20.66
N LEU A 273 14.98 -6.84 -19.47
CA LEU A 273 15.92 -5.73 -19.30
C LEU A 273 17.33 -6.10 -19.78
N ARG A 274 17.80 -7.31 -19.43
CA ARG A 274 19.13 -7.80 -19.88
C ARG A 274 19.16 -8.04 -21.38
N GLU A 275 18.08 -8.58 -21.96
CA GLU A 275 17.97 -8.77 -23.42
C GLU A 275 17.99 -7.43 -24.16
N LEU A 276 17.43 -6.37 -23.57
CA LEU A 276 17.49 -5.00 -24.09
C LEU A 276 18.82 -4.29 -23.80
N GLY A 277 19.77 -4.95 -23.15
CA GLY A 277 21.11 -4.44 -22.89
C GLY A 277 21.26 -3.59 -21.63
N HIS A 278 20.26 -3.59 -20.73
CA HIS A 278 20.41 -2.97 -19.41
C HIS A 278 21.15 -3.88 -18.43
N THR A 279 21.81 -3.28 -17.45
CA THR A 279 22.43 -4.02 -16.33
C THR A 279 21.42 -4.16 -15.20
N VAL A 280 21.27 -5.39 -14.67
CA VAL A 280 20.43 -5.68 -13.50
C VAL A 280 21.19 -6.66 -12.61
N ASP A 281 21.59 -6.20 -11.42
CA ASP A 281 22.37 -6.99 -10.45
C ASP A 281 21.43 -7.82 -9.56
N ILE A 282 20.90 -8.90 -10.13
CA ILE A 282 19.98 -9.85 -9.47
C ILE A 282 20.51 -11.26 -9.66
N ASP A 283 20.56 -12.02 -8.57
CA ASP A 283 20.87 -13.46 -8.60
C ASP A 283 19.65 -14.25 -9.08
N ASP A 284 19.72 -14.74 -10.31
CA ASP A 284 18.61 -15.47 -10.97
C ASP A 284 18.23 -16.75 -10.24
N ARG A 285 19.18 -17.44 -9.61
CA ARG A 285 18.92 -18.68 -8.89
C ARG A 285 18.12 -18.40 -7.61
N LEU A 286 18.51 -17.35 -6.89
CA LEU A 286 17.80 -16.93 -5.69
C LEU A 286 16.43 -16.33 -6.04
N LEU A 287 16.34 -15.55 -7.12
CA LEU A 287 15.07 -15.02 -7.62
C LEU A 287 14.08 -16.16 -7.98
N ALA A 288 14.56 -17.16 -8.74
CA ALA A 288 13.73 -18.33 -9.06
C ALA A 288 13.27 -19.10 -7.82
N ARG A 289 14.11 -19.14 -6.77
CA ARG A 289 13.75 -19.76 -5.50
C ARG A 289 12.67 -18.98 -4.76
N VAL A 290 12.72 -17.64 -4.78
CA VAL A 290 11.66 -16.77 -4.21
C VAL A 290 10.35 -16.98 -4.97
N ALA A 291 10.40 -16.96 -6.31
CA ALA A 291 9.23 -17.18 -7.15
C ALA A 291 8.59 -18.56 -6.94
N GLY A 292 9.41 -19.61 -6.85
CA GLY A 292 8.98 -20.97 -6.54
C GLY A 292 8.29 -21.04 -5.18
N TYR A 293 8.87 -20.41 -4.15
CA TYR A 293 8.28 -20.37 -2.83
C TYR A 293 6.86 -19.77 -2.82
N PHE A 294 6.64 -18.62 -3.44
CA PHE A 294 5.30 -18.01 -3.49
C PHE A 294 4.32 -18.82 -4.35
N THR A 295 4.83 -19.54 -5.36
CA THR A 295 3.99 -20.43 -6.17
C THR A 295 3.55 -21.66 -5.36
N ASP A 296 4.46 -22.28 -4.64
CA ASP A 296 4.17 -23.44 -3.78
C ASP A 296 3.24 -23.04 -2.62
N LEU A 297 3.47 -21.87 -2.02
CA LEU A 297 2.61 -21.32 -0.98
C LEU A 297 1.19 -21.08 -1.49
N ALA A 298 1.04 -20.47 -2.67
CA ALA A 298 -0.28 -20.24 -3.27
C ALA A 298 -1.05 -21.55 -3.49
N LEU A 299 -0.38 -22.60 -3.94
CA LEU A 299 -0.96 -23.92 -4.10
C LEU A 299 -1.36 -24.53 -2.74
N ALA A 300 -0.45 -24.48 -1.76
CA ALA A 300 -0.68 -25.06 -0.43
C ALA A 300 -1.83 -24.37 0.33
N GLU A 301 -1.95 -23.05 0.20
CA GLU A 301 -2.97 -22.24 0.89
C GLU A 301 -4.22 -21.97 0.03
N SER A 302 -4.28 -22.55 -1.19
CA SER A 302 -5.40 -22.32 -2.14
C SER A 302 -5.61 -20.83 -2.46
N LEU A 303 -4.52 -20.08 -2.57
CA LEU A 303 -4.52 -18.66 -2.90
C LEU A 303 -4.44 -18.45 -4.42
N PRO A 304 -5.06 -17.40 -4.97
CA PRO A 304 -5.05 -17.15 -6.41
C PRO A 304 -3.65 -16.75 -6.89
N ALA A 305 -3.23 -17.26 -8.05
CA ALA A 305 -2.05 -16.79 -8.74
C ALA A 305 -2.40 -15.65 -9.71
N GLY A 306 -1.59 -14.59 -9.71
CA GLY A 306 -1.74 -13.49 -10.65
C GLY A 306 -1.45 -13.95 -12.08
N GLN A 307 -2.34 -13.60 -13.01
CA GLN A 307 -2.23 -13.95 -14.43
C GLN A 307 -1.98 -12.70 -15.26
N PRO A 308 -1.18 -12.77 -16.33
CA PRO A 308 -1.09 -11.70 -17.31
C PRO A 308 -2.48 -11.30 -17.80
N ARG A 309 -2.67 -10.01 -18.04
CA ARG A 309 -3.93 -9.46 -18.54
C ARG A 309 -3.77 -8.91 -19.94
N GLU A 310 -4.81 -9.02 -20.72
CA GLU A 310 -4.93 -8.29 -21.97
C GLU A 310 -5.22 -6.81 -21.72
N TYR A 311 -4.89 -5.98 -22.70
CA TYR A 311 -5.16 -4.55 -22.63
C TYR A 311 -6.67 -4.28 -22.62
N ASP A 312 -7.12 -3.53 -21.63
CA ASP A 312 -8.50 -3.09 -21.50
C ASP A 312 -8.57 -1.56 -21.32
N ALA A 313 -8.91 -0.86 -22.41
CA ALA A 313 -9.02 0.59 -22.45
C ALA A 313 -10.18 1.12 -21.59
N SER A 314 -11.14 0.31 -21.17
CA SER A 314 -12.28 0.78 -20.36
C SER A 314 -11.83 1.33 -19.00
N PHE A 315 -10.73 0.79 -18.45
CA PHE A 315 -10.13 1.29 -17.22
C PHE A 315 -9.64 2.73 -17.28
N LEU A 316 -9.27 3.23 -18.47
CA LEU A 316 -8.86 4.63 -18.63
C LEU A 316 -9.99 5.61 -18.36
N ARG A 317 -11.26 5.19 -18.46
CA ARG A 317 -12.44 6.02 -18.18
C ARG A 317 -12.77 6.08 -16.69
N HIS A 318 -13.03 4.94 -16.07
CA HIS A 318 -13.47 4.88 -14.67
C HIS A 318 -12.32 4.84 -13.65
N GLN A 319 -11.14 4.36 -14.04
CA GLN A 319 -9.90 4.30 -13.23
C GLN A 319 -10.03 3.60 -11.87
N VAL A 320 -11.00 2.70 -11.76
CA VAL A 320 -11.26 1.93 -10.54
C VAL A 320 -10.37 0.70 -10.52
N ALA A 321 -9.57 0.54 -9.47
CA ALA A 321 -8.74 -0.65 -9.28
C ALA A 321 -9.59 -1.92 -9.12
N GLY A 322 -9.04 -3.07 -9.56
CA GLY A 322 -9.78 -4.33 -9.69
C GLY A 322 -10.51 -4.80 -8.43
N GLY A 323 -9.92 -4.64 -7.25
CA GLY A 323 -10.54 -5.04 -5.98
C GLY A 323 -11.85 -4.28 -5.67
N VAL A 324 -11.89 -2.98 -5.94
CA VAL A 324 -13.10 -2.16 -5.73
C VAL A 324 -14.16 -2.52 -6.76
N MET A 325 -13.77 -2.74 -8.02
CA MET A 325 -14.69 -3.22 -9.07
C MET A 325 -15.36 -4.53 -8.70
N THR A 326 -14.57 -5.52 -8.25
CA THR A 326 -15.10 -6.83 -7.83
C THR A 326 -16.07 -6.69 -6.68
N THR A 327 -15.76 -5.84 -5.69
CA THR A 327 -16.64 -5.58 -4.55
C THR A 327 -17.93 -4.91 -4.99
N THR A 328 -17.87 -3.89 -5.85
CA THR A 328 -19.05 -3.18 -6.35
C THR A 328 -19.94 -4.12 -7.18
N ARG A 329 -19.34 -4.95 -8.05
CA ARG A 329 -20.11 -5.94 -8.82
C ARG A 329 -20.82 -6.93 -7.90
N ARG A 330 -20.09 -7.50 -6.93
CA ARG A 330 -20.69 -8.43 -5.97
C ARG A 330 -21.84 -7.80 -5.20
N GLN A 331 -21.71 -6.57 -4.71
CA GLN A 331 -22.77 -5.87 -4.00
C GLN A 331 -24.01 -5.67 -4.88
N LEU A 332 -23.83 -5.34 -6.16
CA LEU A 332 -24.95 -5.23 -7.09
C LEU A 332 -25.61 -6.59 -7.38
N ASP A 333 -24.81 -7.64 -7.56
CA ASP A 333 -25.32 -9.00 -7.78
C ASP A 333 -26.12 -9.52 -6.56
N GLU A 334 -25.62 -9.27 -5.33
CA GLU A 334 -26.32 -9.60 -4.08
C GLU A 334 -27.68 -8.86 -3.93
N LEU A 335 -27.78 -7.67 -4.53
CA LEU A 335 -29.03 -6.89 -4.58
C LEU A 335 -29.92 -7.25 -5.79
N GLY A 336 -29.50 -8.15 -6.67
CA GLY A 336 -30.21 -8.49 -7.91
C GLY A 336 -30.16 -7.37 -8.96
N LEU A 337 -29.15 -6.48 -8.90
CA LEU A 337 -28.99 -5.29 -9.74
C LEU A 337 -27.71 -5.35 -10.59
N GLY A 338 -27.21 -6.54 -10.92
CA GLY A 338 -25.99 -6.73 -11.70
C GLY A 338 -25.99 -6.05 -13.07
N ASP A 339 -27.18 -5.91 -13.68
CA ASP A 339 -27.39 -5.18 -14.93
C ASP A 339 -27.06 -3.67 -14.84
N ARG A 340 -27.10 -3.10 -13.63
CA ARG A 340 -26.76 -1.69 -13.38
C ARG A 340 -25.25 -1.41 -13.31
N PHE A 341 -24.41 -2.41 -13.34
CA PHE A 341 -22.96 -2.26 -13.17
C PHE A 341 -22.35 -1.26 -14.17
N GLY A 342 -22.73 -1.34 -15.45
CA GLY A 342 -22.27 -0.40 -16.48
C GLY A 342 -22.63 1.05 -16.15
N ALA A 343 -23.89 1.30 -15.77
CA ALA A 343 -24.36 2.63 -15.37
C ALA A 343 -23.62 3.17 -14.13
N VAL A 344 -23.29 2.30 -13.16
CA VAL A 344 -22.50 2.71 -12.00
C VAL A 344 -21.08 3.09 -12.41
N MET A 345 -20.43 2.36 -13.33
CA MET A 345 -19.08 2.69 -13.79
C MET A 345 -19.04 4.01 -14.60
N ASP A 346 -20.07 4.30 -15.38
CA ASP A 346 -20.20 5.59 -16.08
C ASP A 346 -20.42 6.74 -15.07
N GLU A 347 -21.26 6.52 -14.05
CA GLU A 347 -21.49 7.49 -12.98
C GLU A 347 -20.25 7.72 -12.10
N VAL A 348 -19.39 6.72 -11.91
CA VAL A 348 -18.08 6.86 -11.22
C VAL A 348 -17.25 7.95 -11.89
N SER A 349 -17.15 7.95 -13.19
CA SER A 349 -16.38 8.95 -13.94
C SER A 349 -16.90 10.36 -13.70
N ARG A 350 -18.24 10.52 -13.65
CA ARG A 350 -18.89 11.79 -13.39
C ARG A 350 -18.72 12.26 -11.95
N VAL A 351 -18.99 11.41 -10.97
CA VAL A 351 -18.80 11.73 -9.54
C VAL A 351 -17.35 12.09 -9.27
N ARG A 352 -16.39 11.37 -9.88
CA ARG A 352 -14.98 11.68 -9.75
C ARG A 352 -14.64 13.09 -10.24
N ALA A 353 -15.16 13.49 -11.41
CA ALA A 353 -14.95 14.84 -11.93
C ALA A 353 -15.56 15.91 -11.01
N GLU A 354 -16.78 15.71 -10.55
CA GLU A 354 -17.50 16.61 -9.64
C GLU A 354 -16.82 16.76 -8.27
N LEU A 355 -16.14 15.71 -7.79
CA LEU A 355 -15.36 15.76 -6.54
C LEU A 355 -13.93 16.30 -6.73
N GLY A 356 -13.59 16.90 -7.88
CA GLY A 356 -12.28 17.52 -8.12
C GLY A 356 -11.20 16.50 -8.46
N TYR A 357 -11.56 15.41 -9.13
CA TYR A 357 -10.68 14.36 -9.64
C TYR A 357 -9.82 13.67 -8.57
N PRO A 358 -10.40 13.17 -7.47
CA PRO A 358 -9.61 12.39 -6.51
C PRO A 358 -8.90 11.24 -7.20
N ILE A 359 -7.67 10.96 -6.76
CA ILE A 359 -6.90 9.81 -7.23
C ILE A 359 -7.53 8.55 -6.65
N MET A 360 -7.73 7.54 -7.51
CA MET A 360 -8.44 6.32 -7.16
C MET A 360 -7.57 5.34 -6.34
N VAL A 361 -7.03 5.86 -5.21
CA VAL A 361 -6.31 5.15 -4.16
C VAL A 361 -7.13 5.22 -2.87
N THR A 362 -7.18 4.14 -2.13
CA THR A 362 -7.95 4.06 -0.88
C THR A 362 -7.68 5.26 0.05
N PRO A 363 -8.71 5.93 0.57
CA PRO A 363 -10.13 5.51 0.62
C PRO A 363 -11.01 6.05 -0.53
N PHE A 364 -10.47 6.82 -1.47
CA PHE A 364 -11.27 7.55 -2.47
C PHE A 364 -12.08 6.68 -3.42
N PRO A 365 -11.58 5.51 -3.90
CA PRO A 365 -12.43 4.63 -4.71
C PRO A 365 -13.72 4.24 -4.00
N GLN A 366 -13.67 3.97 -2.69
CA GLN A 366 -14.86 3.63 -1.90
C GLN A 366 -15.83 4.80 -1.78
N ILE A 367 -15.32 6.03 -1.64
CA ILE A 367 -16.13 7.25 -1.59
C ILE A 367 -16.81 7.50 -2.94
N VAL A 368 -16.03 7.46 -4.02
CA VAL A 368 -16.51 7.75 -5.39
C VAL A 368 -17.47 6.67 -5.88
N CYS A 369 -17.10 5.39 -5.76
CA CYS A 369 -17.95 4.28 -6.18
C CYS A 369 -19.22 4.17 -5.32
N GLY A 370 -19.10 4.38 -4.00
CA GLY A 370 -20.26 4.40 -3.11
C GLY A 370 -21.23 5.52 -3.46
N GLN A 371 -20.73 6.73 -3.75
CA GLN A 371 -21.58 7.84 -4.18
C GLN A 371 -22.19 7.58 -5.56
N ALA A 372 -21.43 7.03 -6.51
CA ALA A 372 -21.96 6.63 -7.81
C ALA A 372 -23.09 5.60 -7.69
N LEU A 373 -22.90 4.60 -6.82
CA LEU A 373 -23.92 3.63 -6.51
C LEU A 373 -25.21 4.27 -5.96
N TYR A 374 -25.08 5.17 -4.98
CA TYR A 374 -26.24 5.92 -4.44
C TYR A 374 -26.93 6.78 -5.51
N ASN A 375 -26.16 7.41 -6.41
CA ASN A 375 -26.73 8.22 -7.49
C ASN A 375 -27.52 7.38 -8.51
N VAL A 376 -27.06 6.16 -8.82
CA VAL A 376 -27.71 5.26 -9.78
C VAL A 376 -28.95 4.55 -9.19
N LEU A 377 -28.92 4.27 -7.90
CA LEU A 377 -30.03 3.58 -7.20
C LEU A 377 -31.06 4.57 -6.64
N GLY A 378 -30.71 5.84 -6.44
CA GLY A 378 -31.61 6.87 -5.94
C GLY A 378 -32.49 7.48 -7.04
N ASN A 379 -33.51 8.22 -6.61
CA ASN A 379 -34.38 8.98 -7.53
C ASN A 379 -33.69 10.24 -8.07
N GLU A 380 -32.77 10.81 -7.28
CA GLU A 380 -32.00 11.99 -7.62
C GLU A 380 -30.53 11.80 -7.25
N ARG A 381 -29.64 12.39 -8.06
CA ARG A 381 -28.21 12.40 -7.76
C ARG A 381 -27.94 13.16 -6.47
N TYR A 382 -27.05 12.61 -5.64
CA TYR A 382 -26.73 13.13 -4.31
C TYR A 382 -27.94 13.22 -3.36
N GLN A 383 -28.99 12.43 -3.58
CA GLN A 383 -30.08 12.27 -2.61
C GLN A 383 -29.57 11.62 -1.33
N HIS A 384 -28.70 10.65 -1.44
CA HIS A 384 -28.00 10.00 -0.33
C HIS A 384 -26.50 10.31 -0.43
N VAL A 385 -25.88 10.70 0.69
CA VAL A 385 -24.47 11.03 0.78
C VAL A 385 -23.90 10.40 2.03
N SER A 386 -22.78 9.67 1.89
CA SER A 386 -22.12 9.04 3.03
C SER A 386 -21.37 10.06 3.88
N ASP A 387 -21.16 9.76 5.16
CA ASP A 387 -20.34 10.57 6.05
C ASP A 387 -18.92 10.79 5.50
N GLN A 388 -18.36 9.77 4.82
CA GLN A 388 -17.04 9.87 4.22
C GLN A 388 -17.02 10.86 3.04
N ALA A 389 -18.05 10.90 2.21
CA ALA A 389 -18.17 11.90 1.14
C ALA A 389 -18.32 13.32 1.71
N ILE A 390 -19.10 13.47 2.80
CA ILE A 390 -19.20 14.76 3.50
C ILE A 390 -17.82 15.18 4.07
N ARG A 391 -17.11 14.29 4.77
CA ARG A 391 -15.78 14.56 5.30
C ARG A 391 -14.76 14.90 4.21
N TYR A 392 -14.90 14.27 3.03
CA TYR A 392 -14.07 14.59 1.86
C TYR A 392 -14.28 16.05 1.44
N VAL A 393 -15.52 16.49 1.25
CA VAL A 393 -15.85 17.87 0.85
C VAL A 393 -15.49 18.88 1.94
N LEU A 394 -15.56 18.48 3.22
CA LEU A 394 -15.06 19.28 4.36
C LEU A 394 -13.53 19.36 4.44
N GLY A 395 -12.78 18.70 3.53
CA GLY A 395 -11.32 18.73 3.52
C GLY A 395 -10.65 17.88 4.62
N ARG A 396 -11.38 16.97 5.28
CA ARG A 396 -10.82 16.10 6.32
C ARG A 396 -9.79 15.10 5.83
N PHE A 397 -9.70 14.90 4.50
CA PHE A 397 -8.72 14.01 3.85
C PHE A 397 -7.55 14.77 3.21
N GLY A 398 -7.44 16.08 3.37
CA GLY A 398 -6.49 16.95 2.69
C GLY A 398 -7.17 17.84 1.65
N ARG A 399 -6.36 18.67 0.97
CA ARG A 399 -6.86 19.60 -0.06
C ARG A 399 -6.95 18.85 -1.41
N PRO A 400 -8.12 18.78 -2.07
CA PRO A 400 -8.25 18.21 -3.41
C PRO A 400 -7.37 18.94 -4.43
N THR A 401 -6.89 18.23 -5.45
CA THR A 401 -6.09 18.80 -6.55
C THR A 401 -6.87 19.86 -7.33
N ALA A 402 -8.16 19.62 -7.59
CA ALA A 402 -9.09 20.61 -8.13
C ALA A 402 -10.24 20.85 -7.16
N ALA A 403 -10.88 22.00 -7.29
CA ALA A 403 -12.06 22.31 -6.49
C ALA A 403 -13.20 21.31 -6.75
N VAL A 404 -13.93 20.97 -5.71
CA VAL A 404 -15.21 20.24 -5.84
C VAL A 404 -16.19 21.15 -6.57
N ASP A 405 -17.02 20.56 -7.45
CA ASP A 405 -18.08 21.28 -8.15
C ASP A 405 -18.95 22.07 -7.14
N PRO A 406 -19.14 23.37 -7.32
CA PRO A 406 -19.84 24.20 -6.35
C PRO A 406 -21.27 23.74 -6.04
N ASP A 407 -22.03 23.33 -7.05
CA ASP A 407 -23.41 22.86 -6.87
C ASP A 407 -23.45 21.53 -6.08
N VAL A 408 -22.47 20.67 -6.31
CA VAL A 408 -22.32 19.41 -5.57
C VAL A 408 -21.87 19.68 -4.13
N ALA A 409 -20.92 20.58 -3.94
CA ALA A 409 -20.47 20.99 -2.60
C ALA A 409 -21.62 21.55 -1.79
N ASP A 410 -22.43 22.45 -2.35
CA ASP A 410 -23.60 23.02 -1.69
C ASP A 410 -24.66 21.97 -1.33
N ARG A 411 -24.94 21.02 -2.24
CA ARG A 411 -25.86 19.89 -1.97
C ARG A 411 -25.38 18.99 -0.82
N ILE A 412 -24.08 18.80 -0.72
CA ILE A 412 -23.49 17.97 0.32
C ILE A 412 -23.43 18.74 1.66
N LEU A 413 -22.95 19.99 1.66
CA LEU A 413 -22.68 20.76 2.88
C LEU A 413 -23.93 21.40 3.49
N SER A 414 -25.02 21.61 2.74
CA SER A 414 -26.29 22.14 3.28
C SER A 414 -27.01 21.14 4.22
N ARG A 415 -26.57 19.89 4.27
CA ARG A 415 -27.21 18.82 5.05
C ARG A 415 -27.01 19.02 6.56
N PRO A 416 -27.99 18.64 7.41
CA PRO A 416 -27.83 18.64 8.85
C PRO A 416 -26.60 17.82 9.30
N ARG A 417 -26.38 16.64 8.68
CA ARG A 417 -25.24 15.78 8.98
C ARG A 417 -23.89 16.44 8.72
N ALA A 418 -23.78 17.30 7.71
CA ALA A 418 -22.54 18.04 7.45
C ALA A 418 -22.20 19.03 8.59
N ARG A 419 -23.22 19.65 9.22
CA ARG A 419 -23.02 20.55 10.36
C ARG A 419 -22.49 19.76 11.58
N GLU A 420 -23.03 18.56 11.83
CA GLU A 420 -22.58 17.68 12.90
C GLU A 420 -21.11 17.29 12.68
N LEU A 421 -20.75 16.83 11.46
CA LEU A 421 -19.40 16.43 11.12
C LEU A 421 -18.40 17.62 11.11
N THR A 422 -18.86 18.83 10.84
CA THR A 422 -18.04 20.04 10.95
C THR A 422 -17.70 20.34 12.41
N ALA A 423 -18.63 20.08 13.33
CA ALA A 423 -18.46 20.30 14.77
C ALA A 423 -17.66 19.16 15.47
N GLU A 424 -17.29 18.09 14.76
CA GLU A 424 -16.44 17.04 15.34
C GLU A 424 -15.13 17.62 15.88
N PRO A 425 -14.74 17.25 17.12
CA PRO A 425 -13.50 17.73 17.70
C PRO A 425 -12.28 17.22 16.90
N PRO A 426 -11.14 17.93 16.97
CA PRO A 426 -9.91 17.45 16.37
C PRO A 426 -9.48 16.11 17.00
N PRO A 427 -8.65 15.31 16.32
CA PRO A 427 -8.14 14.06 16.86
C PRO A 427 -7.47 14.27 18.24
N ALA A 428 -7.78 13.38 19.19
CA ALA A 428 -7.23 13.45 20.53
C ALA A 428 -5.70 13.32 20.54
N SER A 429 -5.03 14.12 21.36
CA SER A 429 -3.58 14.06 21.53
C SER A 429 -3.13 12.74 22.19
N PRO A 430 -1.87 12.30 22.01
CA PRO A 430 -1.33 11.14 22.70
C PRO A 430 -1.49 11.21 24.23
N ALA A 431 -1.35 12.41 24.82
CA ALA A 431 -1.52 12.60 26.25
C ALA A 431 -2.96 12.35 26.72
N GLU A 432 -3.96 12.78 25.93
CA GLU A 432 -5.38 12.50 26.23
C GLU A 432 -5.71 11.02 26.04
N LEU A 433 -5.20 10.38 24.97
CA LEU A 433 -5.40 8.96 24.74
C LEU A 433 -4.76 8.11 25.84
N ARG A 434 -3.53 8.45 26.29
CA ARG A 434 -2.88 7.72 27.38
C ARG A 434 -3.63 7.78 28.71
N ARG A 435 -4.34 8.88 29.00
CA ARG A 435 -5.21 8.97 30.21
C ARG A 435 -6.40 8.01 30.20
N ARG A 436 -6.80 7.55 28.99
CA ARG A 436 -7.93 6.63 28.80
C ARG A 436 -7.51 5.16 28.75
N LEU A 437 -6.21 4.88 28.72
CA LEU A 437 -5.65 3.54 28.57
C LEU A 437 -4.88 3.11 29.82
N PRO A 438 -4.58 1.81 30.01
CA PRO A 438 -3.79 1.33 31.12
C PRO A 438 -2.44 2.06 31.26
N ALA A 439 -2.04 2.40 32.48
CA ALA A 439 -0.86 3.24 32.75
C ALA A 439 0.49 2.60 32.36
N ARG A 440 0.55 1.28 32.25
CA ARG A 440 1.80 0.51 32.04
C ARG A 440 1.74 -0.33 30.75
N ILE A 441 1.54 0.33 29.60
CA ILE A 441 1.63 -0.30 28.30
C ILE A 441 2.80 0.30 27.50
N SER A 442 3.39 -0.51 26.61
CA SER A 442 4.45 -0.04 25.72
C SER A 442 3.92 1.01 24.72
N ASP A 443 4.82 1.78 24.11
CA ASP A 443 4.44 2.71 23.04
C ASP A 443 3.81 1.98 21.85
N GLU A 444 4.26 0.77 21.57
CA GLU A 444 3.76 -0.08 20.50
C GLU A 444 2.32 -0.53 20.77
N GLU A 445 2.04 -1.06 21.97
CA GLU A 445 0.68 -1.40 22.38
C GLU A 445 -0.23 -0.16 22.43
N PHE A 446 0.31 0.96 22.94
CA PHE A 446 -0.40 2.23 22.95
C PHE A 446 -0.85 2.66 21.54
N LEU A 447 0.03 2.58 20.55
CA LEU A 447 -0.28 2.92 19.16
C LEU A 447 -1.39 2.04 18.59
N LEU A 448 -1.36 0.74 18.86
CA LEU A 448 -2.41 -0.18 18.44
C LEU A 448 -3.76 0.17 19.09
N ARG A 449 -3.78 0.36 20.41
CA ARG A 449 -5.01 0.71 21.17
C ARG A 449 -5.57 2.09 20.83
N ALA A 450 -4.71 3.02 20.41
CA ALA A 450 -5.11 4.36 19.99
C ALA A 450 -5.77 4.38 18.61
N THR A 451 -5.53 3.36 17.76
CA THR A 451 -5.94 3.35 16.36
C THR A 451 -6.80 2.15 15.96
N MET A 452 -7.04 1.22 16.88
CA MET A 452 -7.81 0.00 16.62
C MET A 452 -8.84 -0.26 17.73
N PRO A 453 -9.91 -1.02 17.42
CA PRO A 453 -10.85 -1.49 18.45
C PRO A 453 -10.14 -2.31 19.53
N ALA A 454 -10.44 -2.01 20.80
CA ALA A 454 -9.78 -2.65 21.95
C ALA A 454 -9.85 -4.18 21.91
N GLY A 455 -11.01 -4.75 21.55
CA GLY A 455 -11.20 -6.21 21.46
C GLY A 455 -10.31 -6.88 20.40
N GLU A 456 -9.92 -6.20 19.32
CA GLU A 456 -9.01 -6.75 18.30
C GLU A 456 -7.58 -6.85 18.86
N VAL A 457 -7.14 -5.81 19.58
CA VAL A 457 -5.82 -5.77 20.24
C VAL A 457 -5.76 -6.79 21.38
N ASP A 458 -6.82 -6.90 22.19
CA ASP A 458 -6.89 -7.89 23.27
C ASP A 458 -6.85 -9.33 22.73
N ALA A 459 -7.53 -9.60 21.62
CA ALA A 459 -7.51 -10.91 20.97
C ALA A 459 -6.11 -11.26 20.42
N MET A 460 -5.39 -10.29 19.88
CA MET A 460 -4.01 -10.48 19.45
C MET A 460 -3.09 -10.77 20.64
N LEU A 461 -3.18 -9.99 21.70
CA LEU A 461 -2.36 -10.20 22.90
C LEU A 461 -2.64 -11.56 23.55
N ALA A 462 -3.90 -11.99 23.57
CA ALA A 462 -4.29 -13.30 24.09
C ALA A 462 -3.80 -14.48 23.23
N ALA A 463 -3.59 -14.26 21.92
CA ALA A 463 -3.05 -15.29 21.03
C ALA A 463 -1.55 -15.58 21.30
N GLY A 464 -0.84 -14.63 21.94
CA GLY A 464 0.58 -14.77 22.26
C GLY A 464 1.50 -14.53 21.04
N PRO A 465 2.78 -14.97 21.11
CA PRO A 465 3.77 -14.70 20.08
C PRO A 465 3.41 -15.37 18.75
N ALA A 466 3.79 -14.72 17.65
CA ALA A 466 3.56 -15.22 16.30
C ALA A 466 4.28 -16.56 16.04
N ARG A 467 3.68 -17.41 15.24
CA ARG A 467 4.34 -18.61 14.75
C ARG A 467 5.53 -18.24 13.87
N ARG A 468 6.67 -18.92 14.06
CA ARG A 468 7.92 -18.62 13.33
C ARG A 468 8.26 -19.64 12.24
N HIS A 469 7.56 -20.76 12.21
CA HIS A 469 7.80 -21.84 11.26
C HIS A 469 6.52 -22.21 10.53
N TYR A 470 6.62 -22.35 9.24
CA TYR A 470 5.58 -22.84 8.36
C TYR A 470 6.00 -24.18 7.75
N ASN A 471 5.12 -25.16 7.81
CA ASN A 471 5.32 -26.45 7.16
C ASN A 471 4.05 -26.83 6.38
N PRO A 472 4.05 -26.69 5.04
CA PRO A 472 2.89 -26.99 4.22
C PRO A 472 2.43 -28.46 4.35
N GLY A 473 3.34 -29.40 4.64
CA GLY A 473 3.01 -30.80 4.86
C GLY A 473 2.16 -31.07 6.10
N LEU A 474 2.13 -30.14 7.07
CA LEU A 474 1.28 -30.24 8.27
C LEU A 474 -0.11 -29.63 8.05
N LYS A 475 -0.31 -28.82 7.02
CA LYS A 475 -1.61 -28.13 6.78
C LYS A 475 -2.80 -29.10 6.71
N PRO A 476 -2.78 -30.20 5.94
CA PRO A 476 -3.93 -31.12 5.89
C PRO A 476 -4.29 -31.71 7.27
N VAL A 477 -3.27 -31.92 8.13
CA VAL A 477 -3.49 -32.39 9.49
C VAL A 477 -4.09 -31.29 10.36
N LEU A 478 -3.59 -30.07 10.26
CA LEU A 478 -4.09 -28.92 11.02
C LEU A 478 -5.52 -28.54 10.59
N ASP A 479 -5.81 -28.58 9.31
CA ASP A 479 -7.18 -28.32 8.78
C ASP A 479 -8.16 -29.40 9.25
N LEU A 480 -7.75 -30.67 9.25
CA LEU A 480 -8.54 -31.76 9.82
C LEU A 480 -8.80 -31.52 11.31
N LEU A 481 -7.78 -31.15 12.08
CA LEU A 481 -7.91 -30.87 13.50
C LEU A 481 -8.83 -29.68 13.80
N ALA A 482 -8.73 -28.61 13.00
CA ALA A 482 -9.60 -27.44 13.09
C ALA A 482 -11.07 -27.82 12.82
N GLY A 483 -11.32 -28.52 11.71
CA GLY A 483 -12.67 -28.99 11.36
C GLY A 483 -13.26 -29.99 12.38
N LEU A 484 -12.41 -30.74 13.07
CA LEU A 484 -12.84 -31.66 14.13
C LEU A 484 -13.21 -30.92 15.42
N ARG A 485 -12.49 -29.84 15.77
CA ARG A 485 -12.80 -28.98 16.94
C ARG A 485 -14.15 -28.27 16.84
N GLU A 486 -14.61 -28.02 15.61
CA GLU A 486 -15.91 -27.38 15.36
C GLU A 486 -17.11 -28.36 15.46
N ARG A 487 -16.86 -29.66 15.57
CA ARG A 487 -17.92 -30.66 15.72
C ARG A 487 -18.38 -30.78 17.17
N PRO A 488 -19.66 -30.48 17.47
CA PRO A 488 -20.19 -30.60 18.83
C PRO A 488 -20.16 -32.05 19.30
N GLY A 489 -19.77 -32.28 20.55
CA GLY A 489 -19.84 -33.59 21.22
C GLY A 489 -18.60 -34.50 21.02
N MET A 490 -17.51 -33.97 20.48
CA MET A 490 -16.27 -34.75 20.31
C MET A 490 -15.32 -34.50 21.48
N SER A 491 -15.09 -35.50 22.32
CA SER A 491 -14.20 -35.44 23.49
C SER A 491 -12.78 -35.95 23.23
N GLY A 492 -12.52 -36.53 22.09
CA GLY A 492 -11.19 -37.01 21.68
C GLY A 492 -11.15 -37.52 20.25
N LEU A 493 -9.94 -37.57 19.70
CA LEU A 493 -9.64 -38.12 18.38
C LEU A 493 -8.42 -39.02 18.45
N VAL A 494 -8.53 -40.21 17.88
CA VAL A 494 -7.38 -41.12 17.65
C VAL A 494 -7.29 -41.39 16.14
N ILE A 495 -6.14 -41.07 15.54
CA ILE A 495 -5.80 -41.49 14.18
C ILE A 495 -4.66 -42.51 14.33
N ASP A 496 -4.90 -43.73 13.89
CA ASP A 496 -3.91 -44.82 13.92
C ASP A 496 -3.72 -45.34 12.48
N LYS A 497 -2.51 -45.22 11.97
CA LYS A 497 -2.08 -45.77 10.67
C LYS A 497 -0.69 -46.39 10.80
N PRO A 498 -0.31 -47.30 9.92
CA PRO A 498 1.05 -47.87 9.94
C PRO A 498 2.12 -46.75 9.92
N GLY A 499 2.88 -46.66 11.01
CA GLY A 499 3.94 -45.65 11.17
C GLY A 499 3.49 -44.27 11.65
N PHE A 500 2.17 -44.03 11.91
CA PHE A 500 1.67 -42.75 12.42
C PHE A 500 0.51 -42.95 13.38
N ARG A 501 0.66 -42.47 14.62
CA ARG A 501 -0.43 -42.39 15.60
C ARG A 501 -0.54 -41.01 16.18
N LEU A 502 -1.72 -40.42 16.08
CA LEU A 502 -2.09 -39.15 16.71
C LEU A 502 -3.26 -39.37 17.66
N GLU A 503 -3.08 -38.95 18.90
CA GLU A 503 -4.13 -39.00 19.93
C GLU A 503 -4.33 -37.60 20.50
N LEU A 504 -5.53 -37.07 20.39
CA LEU A 504 -5.95 -35.79 20.95
C LEU A 504 -7.06 -36.06 21.97
N ARG A 505 -6.92 -35.49 23.16
CA ARG A 505 -7.96 -35.52 24.20
C ARG A 505 -8.30 -34.09 24.61
N GLU A 506 -9.51 -33.88 25.03
CA GLU A 506 -9.94 -32.64 25.65
C GLU A 506 -9.11 -32.41 26.92
N GLY A 507 -8.28 -31.36 26.93
CA GLY A 507 -7.49 -30.99 28.11
C GLY A 507 -8.40 -30.40 29.16
N THR A 508 -8.47 -30.99 30.34
CA THR A 508 -9.01 -30.30 31.52
C THR A 508 -8.22 -29.00 31.71
N ARG A 509 -8.85 -27.85 31.56
CA ARG A 509 -8.28 -26.56 31.98
C ARG A 509 -8.04 -26.65 33.49
N GLN A 510 -6.77 -26.70 33.91
CA GLN A 510 -6.36 -26.34 35.25
C GLN A 510 -6.22 -24.82 35.38
#